data_11b1df3aebdb4cbbd1f22742fdfee1c7
#
_entry.id   11b1df3aebdb4cbbd1f22742fdfee1c7
#
_cell.length_a   1.000
_cell.length_b   1.000
_cell.length_c   1.000
_cell.angle_alpha   90.00
_cell.angle_beta   90.00
_cell.angle_gamma   90.00
#
_symmetry.space_group_name_H-M   'P 1'
#
loop_
_entity.id
_entity.type
_entity.pdbx_description
1 polymer ?
#
loop_
_entity_poly.entity_id
_entity_poly.type
_entity_poly.pdbx_seq_one_letter_code
_entity_poly.pdbx_strand_id
1 'polypeptide(L)'
;MYMQERSSQGITLVPLESKLLSKRKIFLEGEINGGLAMEFIRQLMCLVGEDPKAPIRILINSAGGEINSGMLIYDAIQSCKTPLKLYCLGRAYSMAALIFASGSPGKRYLFANSELMVHEPLLGNGVSGNSTSIQMVSESLLEARDKINKILQ
;
A
#
# COMPACT_ATOMS: atom_id res chain seq x y z
N MET A 1 7.64 7.25 19.07
CA MET A 1 7.86 8.70 19.33
C MET A 1 6.55 9.32 19.79
N TYR A 2 6.55 10.25 20.78
CA TYR A 2 5.35 10.91 21.27
C TYR A 2 5.45 12.41 21.07
N MET A 3 4.31 13.04 20.82
CA MET A 3 4.17 14.49 20.73
C MET A 3 3.29 15.01 21.88
N GLN A 4 3.57 16.22 22.35
CA GLN A 4 2.72 16.89 23.33
C GLN A 4 1.60 17.64 22.61
N GLU A 5 0.36 17.38 22.97
CA GLU A 5 -0.80 18.19 22.60
C GLU A 5 -1.29 18.98 23.80
N ARG A 6 -1.47 20.29 23.63
CA ARG A 6 -2.08 21.17 24.60
C ARG A 6 -3.55 21.37 24.26
N SER A 7 -4.41 21.14 25.22
CA SER A 7 -5.84 21.44 25.15
C SER A 7 -6.26 22.27 26.37
N SER A 8 -7.51 22.71 26.39
CA SER A 8 -8.10 23.37 27.57
C SER A 8 -8.10 22.50 28.83
N GLN A 9 -7.92 21.19 28.68
CA GLN A 9 -7.88 20.21 29.77
C GLN A 9 -6.46 19.83 30.21
N GLY A 10 -5.42 20.40 29.57
CA GLY A 10 -4.01 20.14 29.92
C GLY A 10 -3.17 19.62 28.77
N ILE A 11 -2.04 18.98 29.13
CA ILE A 11 -1.08 18.41 28.17
C ILE A 11 -1.31 16.89 28.08
N THR A 12 -1.49 16.39 26.87
CA THR A 12 -1.61 14.95 26.57
C THR A 12 -0.45 14.49 25.68
N LEU A 13 0.09 13.30 25.95
CA LEU A 13 1.09 12.66 25.08
C LEU A 13 0.35 11.80 24.04
N VAL A 14 0.57 12.12 22.77
CA VAL A 14 -0.04 11.40 21.63
C VAL A 14 1.05 10.71 20.83
N PRO A 15 0.92 9.42 20.45
CA PRO A 15 1.83 8.76 19.53
C PRO A 15 1.90 9.52 18.19
N LEU A 16 3.12 9.62 17.61
CA LEU A 16 3.31 10.31 16.34
C LEU A 16 2.45 9.73 15.23
N GLU A 17 2.35 8.41 15.17
CA GLU A 17 1.54 7.65 14.19
C GLU A 17 0.07 8.04 14.30
N SER A 18 -0.48 8.09 15.52
CA SER A 18 -1.87 8.51 15.77
C SER A 18 -2.09 9.97 15.35
N LYS A 19 -1.10 10.83 15.59
CA LYS A 19 -1.15 12.24 15.16
C LYS A 19 -1.13 12.38 13.64
N LEU A 20 -0.31 11.59 12.95
CA LEU A 20 -0.24 11.57 11.49
C LEU A 20 -1.54 11.02 10.87
N LEU A 21 -2.09 9.96 11.46
CA LEU A 21 -3.37 9.39 11.04
C LEU A 21 -4.51 10.42 11.21
N SER A 22 -4.57 11.13 12.32
CA SER A 22 -5.57 12.21 12.55
C SER A 22 -5.44 13.35 11.53
N LYS A 23 -4.27 13.49 10.87
CA LYS A 23 -4.05 14.40 9.74
C LYS A 23 -4.32 13.74 8.38
N ARG A 24 -5.02 12.61 8.39
CA ARG A 24 -5.43 11.84 7.21
C ARG A 24 -4.25 11.39 6.35
N LYS A 25 -3.17 10.94 7.02
CA LYS A 25 -1.96 10.39 6.40
C LYS A 25 -1.82 8.92 6.79
N ILE A 26 -1.74 8.05 5.80
CA ILE A 26 -1.42 6.62 5.96
C ILE A 26 -0.04 6.39 5.37
N PHE A 27 0.81 5.67 6.09
CA PHE A 27 2.13 5.26 5.61
C PHE A 27 2.10 3.80 5.18
N LEU A 28 2.52 3.54 3.95
CA LEU A 28 2.76 2.22 3.41
C LEU A 28 4.28 2.03 3.30
N GLU A 29 4.87 1.52 4.36
CA GLU A 29 6.31 1.49 4.57
C GLU A 29 6.81 0.08 4.85
N GLY A 30 8.00 -0.25 4.31
CA GLY A 30 8.61 -1.56 4.50
C GLY A 30 8.09 -2.63 3.54
N GLU A 31 8.17 -3.90 3.95
CA GLU A 31 7.75 -5.06 3.14
C GLU A 31 6.22 -5.22 3.18
N ILE A 32 5.62 -5.39 2.01
CA ILE A 32 4.18 -5.67 1.88
C ILE A 32 3.91 -7.12 2.27
N ASN A 33 3.20 -7.30 3.38
CA ASN A 33 2.76 -8.58 3.91
C ASN A 33 1.33 -8.48 4.46
N GLY A 34 0.76 -9.58 4.92
CA GLY A 34 -0.61 -9.62 5.42
C GLY A 34 -0.87 -8.67 6.61
N GLY A 35 0.11 -8.52 7.50
CA GLY A 35 0.02 -7.60 8.65
C GLY A 35 -0.12 -6.15 8.21
N LEU A 36 0.80 -5.69 7.33
CA LEU A 36 0.79 -4.34 6.78
C LEU A 36 -0.47 -4.06 5.95
N ALA A 37 -0.92 -5.03 5.15
CA ALA A 37 -2.13 -4.89 4.35
C ALA A 37 -3.37 -4.68 5.23
N MET A 38 -3.52 -5.47 6.28
CA MET A 38 -4.67 -5.35 7.20
C MET A 38 -4.61 -4.09 8.06
N GLU A 39 -3.42 -3.64 8.43
CA GLU A 39 -3.25 -2.36 9.11
C GLU A 39 -3.65 -1.19 8.21
N PHE A 40 -3.18 -1.17 6.97
CA PHE A 40 -3.58 -0.18 5.96
C PHE A 40 -5.10 -0.11 5.80
N ILE A 41 -5.76 -1.26 5.67
CA ILE A 41 -7.21 -1.31 5.49
C ILE A 41 -7.94 -0.76 6.71
N ARG A 42 -7.53 -1.12 7.92
CA ARG A 42 -8.13 -0.59 9.16
C ARG A 42 -7.99 0.92 9.26
N GLN A 43 -6.82 1.46 8.94
CA GLN A 43 -6.58 2.91 8.92
C GLN A 43 -7.43 3.60 7.85
N LEU A 44 -7.51 3.04 6.65
CA LEU A 44 -8.33 3.57 5.57
C LEU A 44 -9.82 3.60 5.96
N MET A 45 -10.35 2.50 6.51
CA MET A 45 -11.74 2.42 6.95
C MET A 45 -12.05 3.42 8.07
N CYS A 46 -11.14 3.60 9.03
CA CYS A 46 -11.28 4.59 10.09
C CYS A 46 -11.43 6.00 9.51
N LEU A 47 -10.52 6.40 8.62
CA LEU A 47 -10.54 7.74 8.02
C LEU A 47 -11.74 7.97 7.09
N VAL A 48 -12.15 6.95 6.35
CA VAL A 48 -13.37 7.01 5.51
C VAL A 48 -14.61 7.18 6.38
N GLY A 49 -14.67 6.49 7.53
CA GLY A 49 -15.79 6.60 8.49
C GLY A 49 -15.87 7.97 9.17
N GLU A 50 -14.73 8.62 9.43
CA GLU A 50 -14.68 9.96 10.02
C GLU A 50 -15.19 11.04 9.06
N ASP A 51 -14.68 11.06 7.83
CA ASP A 51 -15.10 11.99 6.77
C ASP A 51 -14.88 11.37 5.39
N PRO A 52 -15.96 10.90 4.73
CA PRO A 52 -15.84 10.27 3.41
C PRO A 52 -15.50 11.24 2.26
N LYS A 53 -15.55 12.55 2.50
CA LYS A 53 -15.28 13.57 1.45
C LYS A 53 -13.89 14.16 1.53
N ALA A 54 -13.30 14.22 2.72
CA ALA A 54 -11.97 14.80 2.90
C ALA A 54 -10.88 13.87 2.32
N PRO A 55 -9.90 14.40 1.56
CA PRO A 55 -8.89 13.58 0.92
C PRO A 55 -7.96 12.89 1.93
N ILE A 56 -7.59 11.65 1.63
CA ILE A 56 -6.61 10.86 2.38
C ILE A 56 -5.30 10.83 1.57
N ARG A 57 -4.17 10.99 2.27
CA ARG A 57 -2.83 10.92 1.68
C ARG A 57 -2.19 9.58 2.03
N ILE A 58 -1.79 8.83 1.02
CA ILE A 58 -1.06 7.57 1.15
C ILE A 58 0.39 7.82 0.78
N LEU A 59 1.30 7.63 1.73
CA LEU A 59 2.73 7.85 1.57
C LEU A 59 3.44 6.50 1.46
N ILE A 60 4.08 6.24 0.33
CA ILE A 60 4.63 4.93 -0.04
C ILE A 60 6.15 4.99 -0.04
N ASN A 61 6.78 4.09 0.72
CA ASN A 61 8.20 3.80 0.70
C ASN A 61 8.42 2.30 0.92
N SER A 62 8.37 1.53 -0.15
CA SER A 62 8.37 0.07 -0.07
C SER A 62 9.11 -0.57 -1.24
N ALA A 63 9.81 -1.65 -0.95
CA ALA A 63 10.42 -2.53 -1.97
C ALA A 63 9.43 -3.54 -2.57
N GLY A 64 8.16 -3.51 -2.14
CA GLY A 64 7.16 -4.50 -2.53
C GLY A 64 7.04 -5.63 -1.51
N GLY A 65 6.59 -6.79 -1.94
CA GLY A 65 6.38 -7.96 -1.09
C GLY A 65 5.36 -8.94 -1.66
N GLU A 66 4.53 -9.52 -0.81
CA GLU A 66 3.57 -10.55 -1.18
C GLU A 66 2.51 -10.06 -2.16
N ILE A 67 2.27 -10.81 -3.23
CA ILE A 67 1.31 -10.47 -4.29
C ILE A 67 -0.11 -10.37 -3.71
N ASN A 68 -0.56 -11.36 -2.94
CA ASN A 68 -1.92 -11.37 -2.40
C ASN A 68 -2.17 -10.20 -1.44
N SER A 69 -1.21 -9.90 -0.58
CA SER A 69 -1.27 -8.76 0.34
C SER A 69 -1.29 -7.41 -0.41
N GLY A 70 -0.50 -7.30 -1.48
CA GLY A 70 -0.50 -6.13 -2.35
C GLY A 70 -1.80 -5.97 -3.12
N MET A 71 -2.38 -7.06 -3.63
CA MET A 71 -3.69 -7.03 -4.30
C MET A 71 -4.81 -6.62 -3.35
N LEU A 72 -4.76 -7.04 -2.08
CA LEU A 72 -5.72 -6.62 -1.07
C LEU A 72 -5.69 -5.10 -0.83
N ILE A 73 -4.51 -4.49 -0.80
CA ILE A 73 -4.35 -3.03 -0.72
C ILE A 73 -4.86 -2.36 -2.01
N TYR A 74 -4.53 -2.92 -3.16
CA TYR A 74 -5.00 -2.44 -4.46
C TYR A 74 -6.52 -2.40 -4.52
N ASP A 75 -7.20 -3.49 -4.17
CA ASP A 75 -8.66 -3.58 -4.18
C ASP A 75 -9.31 -2.59 -3.20
N ALA A 76 -8.70 -2.38 -2.02
CA ALA A 76 -9.16 -1.38 -1.06
C ALA A 76 -9.06 0.05 -1.62
N ILE A 77 -7.99 0.38 -2.35
CA ILE A 77 -7.83 1.68 -3.02
C ILE A 77 -8.85 1.84 -4.13
N GLN A 78 -9.04 0.81 -4.99
CA GLN A 78 -9.96 0.87 -6.12
C GLN A 78 -11.42 0.98 -5.70
N SER A 79 -11.80 0.32 -4.60
CA SER A 79 -13.18 0.38 -4.06
C SER A 79 -13.46 1.64 -3.24
N CYS A 80 -12.42 2.40 -2.86
CA CYS A 80 -12.56 3.58 -2.02
C CYS A 80 -13.14 4.76 -2.81
N LYS A 81 -14.29 5.29 -2.34
CA LYS A 81 -14.93 6.47 -2.94
C LYS A 81 -14.39 7.80 -2.40
N THR A 82 -13.69 7.77 -1.27
CA THR A 82 -13.02 8.94 -0.71
C THR A 82 -11.84 9.33 -1.60
N PRO A 83 -11.60 10.62 -1.86
CA PRO A 83 -10.47 11.05 -2.67
C PRO A 83 -9.13 10.60 -2.07
N LEU A 84 -8.35 9.84 -2.81
CA LEU A 84 -7.02 9.37 -2.41
C LEU A 84 -5.94 10.12 -3.18
N LYS A 85 -4.85 10.51 -2.50
CA LYS A 85 -3.64 11.06 -3.08
C LYS A 85 -2.46 10.19 -2.70
N LEU A 86 -1.76 9.63 -3.68
CA LEU A 86 -0.65 8.72 -3.48
C LEU A 86 0.67 9.45 -3.69
N TYR A 87 1.59 9.30 -2.75
CA TYR A 87 2.91 9.93 -2.77
C TYR A 87 3.98 8.84 -2.68
N CYS A 88 4.90 8.79 -3.64
CA CYS A 88 6.08 7.93 -3.53
C CYS A 88 7.22 8.71 -2.86
N LEU A 89 7.65 8.22 -1.69
CA LEU A 89 8.76 8.75 -0.91
C LEU A 89 9.94 7.79 -1.00
N GLY A 90 10.94 8.12 -1.81
CA GLY A 90 12.14 7.31 -1.98
C GLY A 90 11.94 6.19 -2.99
N ARG A 91 11.16 5.13 -2.69
CA ARG A 91 10.94 4.03 -3.64
C ARG A 91 9.54 3.42 -3.57
N ALA A 92 9.08 2.97 -4.72
CA ALA A 92 7.96 2.05 -4.83
C ALA A 92 8.32 0.97 -5.86
N TYR A 93 8.68 -0.23 -5.39
CA TYR A 93 9.12 -1.33 -6.23
C TYR A 93 8.12 -2.48 -6.24
N SER A 94 8.07 -3.22 -7.36
CA SER A 94 7.26 -4.44 -7.46
C SER A 94 5.79 -4.16 -7.10
N MET A 95 5.22 -4.88 -6.14
CA MET A 95 3.83 -4.67 -5.67
C MET A 95 3.56 -3.23 -5.18
N ALA A 96 4.56 -2.54 -4.61
CA ALA A 96 4.41 -1.15 -4.20
C ALA A 96 4.27 -0.21 -5.42
N ALA A 97 4.94 -0.50 -6.53
CA ALA A 97 4.77 0.24 -7.78
C ALA A 97 3.36 0.06 -8.35
N LEU A 98 2.81 -1.15 -8.28
CA LEU A 98 1.44 -1.45 -8.68
C LEU A 98 0.41 -0.67 -7.83
N ILE A 99 0.60 -0.68 -6.51
CA ILE A 99 -0.23 0.09 -5.59
C ILE A 99 -0.14 1.60 -5.90
N PHE A 100 1.06 2.12 -6.14
CA PHE A 100 1.22 3.53 -6.55
C PHE A 100 0.53 3.82 -7.89
N ALA A 101 0.65 2.92 -8.87
CA ALA A 101 -0.02 3.05 -10.17
C ALA A 101 -1.54 3.02 -10.07
N SER A 102 -2.10 2.35 -9.05
CA SER A 102 -3.55 2.26 -8.82
C SER A 102 -4.21 3.60 -8.47
N GLY A 103 -3.43 4.62 -8.12
CA GLY A 103 -3.94 5.96 -7.85
C GLY A 103 -4.56 6.61 -9.08
N SER A 104 -5.61 7.39 -8.89
CA SER A 104 -6.29 8.10 -9.98
C SER A 104 -5.34 9.04 -10.73
N PRO A 105 -5.53 9.23 -12.05
CA PRO A 105 -4.77 10.22 -12.83
C PRO A 105 -4.78 11.61 -12.18
N GLY A 106 -3.60 12.24 -12.11
CA GLY A 106 -3.43 13.56 -11.47
C GLY A 106 -3.46 13.53 -9.92
N LYS A 107 -3.55 12.35 -9.31
CA LYS A 107 -3.51 12.17 -7.84
C LYS A 107 -2.31 11.33 -7.37
N ARG A 108 -1.32 11.15 -8.24
CA ARG A 108 -0.07 10.44 -7.98
C ARG A 108 1.08 11.43 -8.02
N TYR A 109 1.91 11.42 -6.99
CA TYR A 109 3.00 12.39 -6.80
C TYR A 109 4.30 11.64 -6.52
N LEU A 110 5.34 11.98 -7.24
CA LEU A 110 6.70 11.48 -7.05
C LEU A 110 7.57 12.59 -6.46
N PHE A 111 8.33 12.27 -5.43
CA PHE A 111 9.41 13.15 -5.00
C PHE A 111 10.57 13.08 -5.99
N ALA A 112 11.35 14.16 -6.11
CA ALA A 112 12.35 14.32 -7.16
C ALA A 112 13.38 13.17 -7.24
N ASN A 113 13.71 12.55 -6.11
CA ASN A 113 14.66 11.43 -6.03
C ASN A 113 13.97 10.09 -5.79
N SER A 114 12.67 10.00 -6.03
CA SER A 114 11.94 8.75 -5.88
C SER A 114 12.09 7.87 -7.11
N GLU A 115 12.12 6.57 -6.88
CA GLU A 115 12.26 5.56 -7.92
C GLU A 115 11.05 4.63 -7.97
N LEU A 116 10.64 4.30 -9.18
CA LEU A 116 9.64 3.27 -9.47
C LEU A 116 10.32 2.11 -10.20
N MET A 117 10.02 0.88 -9.78
CA MET A 117 10.52 -0.32 -10.45
C MET A 117 9.43 -1.37 -10.53
N VAL A 118 9.22 -1.87 -11.74
CA VAL A 118 8.31 -2.98 -12.02
C VAL A 118 9.12 -4.14 -12.58
N HIS A 119 8.86 -5.33 -12.09
CA HIS A 119 9.42 -6.58 -12.61
C HIS A 119 8.34 -7.66 -12.63
N GLU A 120 8.58 -8.73 -13.37
CA GLU A 120 7.69 -9.88 -13.37
C GLU A 120 7.60 -10.53 -11.98
N PRO A 121 6.44 -11.15 -11.64
CA PRO A 121 6.31 -11.90 -10.39
C PRO A 121 7.41 -12.95 -10.24
N LEU A 122 8.01 -13.00 -9.06
CA LEU A 122 9.06 -13.94 -8.71
C LEU A 122 8.58 -14.86 -7.57
N LEU A 123 9.05 -16.10 -7.58
CA LEU A 123 8.92 -16.99 -6.43
C LEU A 123 10.03 -16.65 -5.44
N GLY A 124 9.66 -16.21 -4.24
CA GLY A 124 10.60 -15.84 -3.18
C GLY A 124 11.43 -16.99 -2.63
N ASN A 125 10.89 -18.22 -2.70
CA ASN A 125 11.59 -19.46 -2.32
C ASN A 125 11.48 -20.47 -3.46
N GLY A 126 12.50 -21.32 -3.61
CA GLY A 126 12.49 -22.37 -4.62
C GLY A 126 11.26 -23.27 -4.48
N VAL A 127 10.71 -23.71 -5.61
CA VAL A 127 9.59 -24.65 -5.63
C VAL A 127 10.14 -26.04 -5.43
N SER A 128 9.73 -26.71 -4.37
CA SER A 128 9.99 -28.14 -4.13
C SER A 128 8.67 -28.89 -4.09
N GLY A 129 8.61 -30.05 -4.70
CA GLY A 129 7.40 -30.87 -4.73
C GLY A 129 7.37 -31.82 -5.92
N ASN A 130 6.24 -32.53 -6.08
CA ASN A 130 6.00 -33.33 -7.27
C ASN A 130 5.67 -32.45 -8.50
N SER A 131 5.66 -33.08 -9.68
CA SER A 131 5.40 -32.36 -10.95
C SER A 131 4.08 -31.58 -10.96
N THR A 132 3.04 -32.10 -10.32
CA THR A 132 1.73 -31.44 -10.22
C THR A 132 1.81 -30.18 -9.36
N SER A 133 2.50 -30.22 -8.23
CA SER A 133 2.69 -29.05 -7.36
C SER A 133 3.49 -27.94 -8.07
N ILE A 134 4.53 -28.32 -8.80
CA ILE A 134 5.35 -27.37 -9.59
C ILE A 134 4.50 -26.74 -10.70
N GLN A 135 3.67 -27.51 -11.38
CA GLN A 135 2.79 -27.01 -12.43
C GLN A 135 1.76 -26.02 -11.85
N MET A 136 1.09 -26.35 -10.75
CA MET A 136 0.12 -25.45 -10.10
C MET A 136 0.74 -24.12 -9.69
N VAL A 137 1.96 -24.14 -9.16
CA VAL A 137 2.67 -22.89 -8.79
C VAL A 137 3.03 -22.08 -10.02
N SER A 138 3.44 -22.72 -11.11
CA SER A 138 3.74 -22.05 -12.38
C SER A 138 2.49 -21.38 -12.97
N GLU A 139 1.37 -22.08 -13.00
CA GLU A 139 0.08 -21.54 -13.47
C GLU A 139 -0.37 -20.35 -12.62
N SER A 140 -0.28 -20.43 -11.30
CA SER A 140 -0.60 -19.33 -10.39
C SER A 140 0.27 -18.09 -10.63
N LEU A 141 1.55 -18.29 -10.93
CA LEU A 141 2.48 -17.19 -11.23
C LEU A 141 2.13 -16.50 -12.56
N LEU A 142 1.76 -17.27 -13.58
CA LEU A 142 1.31 -16.75 -14.87
C LEU A 142 0.01 -15.95 -14.73
N GLU A 143 -0.94 -16.45 -13.96
CA GLU A 143 -2.19 -15.72 -13.66
C GLU A 143 -1.92 -14.39 -12.93
N ALA A 144 -1.02 -14.39 -11.95
CA ALA A 144 -0.62 -13.17 -11.24
C ALA A 144 0.02 -12.15 -12.18
N ARG A 145 0.91 -12.61 -13.06
CA ARG A 145 1.54 -11.76 -14.10
C ARG A 145 0.49 -11.13 -15.00
N ASP A 146 -0.47 -11.92 -15.49
CA ASP A 146 -1.50 -11.44 -16.40
C ASP A 146 -2.45 -10.43 -15.72
N LYS A 147 -2.77 -10.62 -14.45
CA LYS A 147 -3.51 -9.63 -13.64
C LYS A 147 -2.74 -8.32 -13.52
N ILE A 148 -1.47 -8.39 -13.16
CA ILE A 148 -0.60 -7.21 -13.00
C ILE A 148 -0.46 -6.45 -14.31
N ASN A 149 -0.24 -7.15 -15.43
CA ASN A 149 -0.12 -6.54 -16.74
C ASN A 149 -1.41 -5.80 -17.16
N LYS A 150 -2.59 -6.36 -16.88
CA LYS A 150 -3.88 -5.69 -17.13
C LYS A 150 -4.08 -4.41 -16.32
N ILE A 151 -3.51 -4.34 -15.11
CA ILE A 151 -3.61 -3.16 -14.25
C ILE A 151 -2.68 -2.04 -14.74
N LEU A 152 -1.52 -2.40 -15.32
CA LEU A 152 -0.50 -1.45 -15.77
C LEU A 152 -0.76 -0.91 -17.20
N GLN A 153 -1.69 -1.48 -17.95
CA GLN A 153 -2.13 -0.99 -19.27
C GLN A 153 -3.10 0.19 -19.16
#